data_686056a17b7eae57d4d911821a8f9a05
#
_entry.id   686056a17b7eae57d4d911821a8f9a05
#
_cell.length_a   1.000
_cell.length_b   1.000
_cell.length_c   1.000
_cell.angle_alpha   90.00
_cell.angle_beta   90.00
_cell.angle_gamma   90.00
#
_symmetry.space_group_name_H-M   'P 1'
#
loop_
_entity.id
_entity.type
_entity.pdbx_description
1 polymer ?
#
loop_
_entity_poly.entity_id
_entity_poly.type
_entity_poly.pdbx_seq_one_letter_code
_entity_poly.pdbx_strand_id
1 'polypeptide(L)'
;MGYDVTKIFQGASMVKLGEYIELNLIRNSKGDFGENDAVGVNIEKIMLPMRGNIDSKDFKKFYLIPPNHFAFNPRGSRKLGIGLNKTEQTYIITFNDFVFRIKPNKENKLNSEFLFLFLSRKEWDRYAEYLSWGSSTEVFSWDTLCNVEIPLPAIEVQREYVAVYRSLQQLAEQNEALAAPLQDAIQNYIISSIHKYELHPVGKFIEFCREKNSDKEICLEQGVNINKEFITPQRSNSDLSSRIKVRNGQFVYCTQLNNENVAIAYRNGPDCVVSPVYAVFQIANEYNDILLPEFLFMNLIRKEFGRFVYWSSVGSAYEFLRQENLCEWKIPLPPIEVQRSIVALYNCAEEARAIAKEAREQLKILAPAMVQRAANTPVEV
;
A
#
# COMPACT_ATOMS: atom_id res chain seq x y z
N MET A 1 -0.37 -2.69 34.31
CA MET A 1 -0.07 -4.09 33.97
C MET A 1 1.22 -4.09 33.16
N GLY A 2 2.32 -4.57 33.75
CA GLY A 2 3.60 -4.66 33.04
C GLY A 2 3.50 -5.66 31.90
N TYR A 3 3.79 -5.22 30.71
CA TYR A 3 3.90 -6.10 29.53
C TYR A 3 5.19 -6.90 29.70
N ASP A 4 5.08 -8.14 30.10
CA ASP A 4 6.21 -9.05 30.18
C ASP A 4 6.52 -9.59 28.78
N VAL A 5 7.44 -8.90 28.09
CA VAL A 5 7.90 -9.23 26.72
C VAL A 5 8.54 -10.62 26.68
N THR A 6 9.04 -11.11 27.81
CA THR A 6 9.70 -12.42 27.89
C THR A 6 8.74 -13.59 27.68
N LYS A 7 7.44 -13.40 28.00
CA LYS A 7 6.43 -14.45 27.77
C LYS A 7 6.10 -14.71 26.30
N ILE A 8 6.36 -13.72 25.43
CA ILE A 8 6.11 -13.86 23.98
C ILE A 8 7.18 -14.72 23.31
N PHE A 9 8.34 -14.87 23.94
CA PHE A 9 9.51 -15.55 23.37
C PHE A 9 9.92 -16.80 24.18
N GLN A 10 8.98 -17.57 24.66
CA GLN A 10 9.28 -18.82 25.37
C GLN A 10 10.08 -19.77 24.45
N GLY A 11 11.31 -20.09 24.83
CA GLY A 11 12.20 -21.01 24.14
C GLY A 11 13.34 -20.40 23.33
N ALA A 12 13.37 -19.08 23.08
CA ALA A 12 14.50 -18.43 22.43
C ALA A 12 15.55 -17.97 23.45
N SER A 13 16.83 -18.02 23.07
CA SER A 13 17.89 -17.38 23.86
C SER A 13 17.72 -15.87 23.80
N MET A 14 17.44 -15.24 24.94
CA MET A 14 17.35 -13.78 25.04
C MET A 14 18.74 -13.21 25.35
N VAL A 15 19.11 -12.16 24.63
CA VAL A 15 20.40 -11.50 24.79
C VAL A 15 20.22 -9.99 24.89
N LYS A 16 21.06 -9.32 25.67
CA LYS A 16 21.11 -7.86 25.73
C LYS A 16 21.69 -7.30 24.45
N LEU A 17 20.95 -6.40 23.80
CA LEU A 17 21.36 -5.83 22.52
C LEU A 17 22.73 -5.14 22.58
N GLY A 18 23.05 -4.47 23.70
CA GLY A 18 24.35 -3.81 23.90
C GLY A 18 25.56 -4.73 23.85
N GLU A 19 25.38 -6.05 24.00
CA GLU A 19 26.47 -7.01 23.78
C GLU A 19 26.85 -7.16 22.30
N TYR A 20 25.90 -6.81 21.40
CA TYR A 20 26.01 -7.04 19.96
C TYR A 20 26.21 -5.76 19.16
N ILE A 21 25.85 -4.59 19.69
CA ILE A 21 25.92 -3.31 18.98
C ILE A 21 26.93 -2.37 19.62
N GLU A 22 27.43 -1.43 18.82
CA GLU A 22 28.31 -0.35 19.25
C GLU A 22 28.02 0.95 18.54
N LEU A 23 28.25 2.09 19.23
CA LEU A 23 28.17 3.40 18.60
C LEU A 23 29.28 3.58 17.55
N ASN A 24 28.90 4.23 16.45
CA ASN A 24 29.83 4.63 15.39
C ASN A 24 29.64 6.12 15.07
N LEU A 25 30.07 6.99 15.96
CA LEU A 25 29.91 8.44 15.86
C LEU A 25 31.08 9.10 15.12
N ILE A 26 31.39 8.60 13.92
CA ILE A 26 32.45 9.17 13.06
C ILE A 26 31.88 10.43 12.37
N ARG A 27 32.57 11.56 12.55
CA ARG A 27 32.17 12.83 11.95
C ARG A 27 32.66 12.95 10.52
N ASN A 28 31.89 13.68 9.70
CA ASN A 28 32.26 14.09 8.35
C ASN A 28 33.33 15.22 8.39
N SER A 29 34.36 15.07 9.19
CA SER A 29 35.33 16.13 9.48
C SER A 29 36.09 16.64 8.24
N LYS A 30 36.27 15.78 7.23
CA LYS A 30 36.89 16.13 5.95
C LYS A 30 35.95 16.96 5.06
N GLY A 31 34.63 16.84 5.25
CA GLY A 31 33.63 17.49 4.43
C GLY A 31 33.40 16.80 3.08
N ASP A 32 33.68 15.49 3.00
CA ASP A 32 33.54 14.70 1.77
C ASP A 32 32.07 14.51 1.36
N PHE A 33 31.13 14.69 2.30
CA PHE A 33 29.68 14.52 2.13
C PHE A 33 28.96 15.86 2.37
N GLY A 34 27.93 16.13 1.55
CA GLY A 34 27.20 17.39 1.55
C GLY A 34 25.69 17.23 1.68
N GLU A 35 24.97 18.23 1.14
CA GLU A 35 23.49 18.32 1.20
C GLU A 35 22.82 17.08 0.62
N ASN A 36 23.27 16.60 -0.53
CA ASN A 36 22.67 15.46 -1.22
C ASN A 36 22.85 14.13 -0.47
N ASP A 37 23.79 14.07 0.46
CA ASP A 37 24.07 12.89 1.28
C ASP A 37 23.40 12.99 2.65
N ALA A 38 22.78 14.14 2.97
CA ALA A 38 22.17 14.39 4.27
C ALA A 38 20.80 13.76 4.36
N VAL A 39 20.62 12.89 5.35
CA VAL A 39 19.36 12.17 5.60
C VAL A 39 18.86 12.39 7.02
N GLY A 40 17.56 12.14 7.19
CA GLY A 40 16.91 12.00 8.49
C GLY A 40 16.20 10.67 8.59
N VAL A 41 15.90 10.23 9.81
CA VAL A 41 15.10 9.03 10.07
C VAL A 41 13.73 9.41 10.60
N ASN A 42 12.71 8.70 10.15
CA ASN A 42 11.32 8.95 10.56
C ASN A 42 10.72 7.79 11.37
N ILE A 43 9.51 8.02 11.87
CA ILE A 43 8.75 7.01 12.63
C ILE A 43 8.28 5.82 11.79
N GLU A 44 8.29 5.95 10.46
CA GLU A 44 7.96 4.88 9.51
C GLU A 44 9.18 4.00 9.20
N LYS A 45 10.29 4.21 9.92
CA LYS A 45 11.56 3.46 9.78
C LYS A 45 12.23 3.65 8.42
N ILE A 46 12.07 4.82 7.84
CA ILE A 46 12.64 5.16 6.53
C ILE A 46 13.69 6.25 6.71
N MET A 47 14.81 6.09 6.01
CA MET A 47 15.80 7.14 5.81
C MET A 47 15.38 7.98 4.62
N LEU A 48 15.18 9.27 4.85
CA LEU A 48 14.72 10.22 3.82
C LEU A 48 15.71 11.37 3.69
N PRO A 49 15.84 11.98 2.49
CA PRO A 49 16.59 13.22 2.35
C PRO A 49 16.17 14.25 3.39
N MET A 50 17.14 14.94 3.98
CA MET A 50 16.88 15.94 5.00
C MET A 50 16.05 17.09 4.41
N ARG A 51 15.02 17.52 5.16
CA ARG A 51 14.14 18.65 4.79
C ARG A 51 14.48 19.87 5.66
N GLY A 52 14.26 21.06 5.10
CA GLY A 52 14.40 22.35 5.80
C GLY A 52 15.56 23.19 5.26
N ASN A 53 15.84 24.34 5.93
CA ASN A 53 16.91 25.24 5.50
C ASN A 53 18.27 24.59 5.77
N ILE A 54 18.87 24.04 4.72
CA ILE A 54 20.09 23.24 4.75
C ILE A 54 21.32 24.13 4.49
N ASP A 55 21.13 25.28 3.81
CA ASP A 55 22.18 26.19 3.37
C ASP A 55 23.06 26.74 4.50
N SER A 56 22.55 26.77 5.74
CA SER A 56 23.28 27.28 6.91
C SER A 56 23.91 26.17 7.77
N LYS A 57 23.83 24.89 7.36
CA LYS A 57 24.30 23.77 8.18
C LYS A 57 25.76 23.44 7.93
N ASP A 58 26.49 23.27 9.01
CA ASP A 58 27.87 22.78 8.99
C ASP A 58 27.89 21.25 8.93
N PHE A 59 27.90 20.70 7.72
CA PHE A 59 27.94 19.25 7.47
C PHE A 59 29.17 18.55 8.07
N LYS A 60 30.25 19.27 8.38
CA LYS A 60 31.43 18.68 9.04
C LYS A 60 31.12 18.18 10.44
N LYS A 61 30.07 18.67 11.07
CA LYS A 61 29.61 18.23 12.40
C LYS A 61 28.75 16.98 12.34
N PHE A 62 28.22 16.61 11.16
CA PHE A 62 27.34 15.46 10.99
C PHE A 62 28.09 14.15 11.17
N TYR A 63 27.36 13.10 11.58
CA TYR A 63 27.89 11.75 11.66
C TYR A 63 27.71 11.01 10.35
N LEU A 64 28.67 10.16 10.01
CA LEU A 64 28.61 9.26 8.85
C LEU A 64 27.71 8.07 9.15
N ILE A 65 26.92 7.67 8.16
CA ILE A 65 26.14 6.42 8.16
C ILE A 65 26.64 5.53 7.02
N PRO A 66 27.70 4.76 7.22
CA PRO A 66 28.18 3.81 6.20
C PRO A 66 27.15 2.72 5.89
N PRO A 67 27.35 1.89 4.84
CA PRO A 67 26.57 0.69 4.58
C PRO A 67 26.42 -0.18 5.85
N ASN A 68 25.24 -0.79 6.03
CA ASN A 68 24.88 -1.64 7.16
C ASN A 68 24.91 -0.96 8.55
N HIS A 69 24.92 0.38 8.60
CA HIS A 69 24.81 1.12 9.84
C HIS A 69 23.38 1.61 10.07
N PHE A 70 23.02 1.67 11.33
CA PHE A 70 21.73 2.20 11.79
C PHE A 70 21.89 3.66 12.20
N ALA A 71 20.82 4.41 12.03
CA ALA A 71 20.68 5.72 12.63
C ALA A 71 19.34 5.80 13.37
N PHE A 72 19.30 6.43 14.54
CA PHE A 72 18.05 6.69 15.24
C PHE A 72 18.03 8.05 15.92
N ASN A 73 16.83 8.63 15.98
CA ASN A 73 16.60 9.88 16.67
C ASN A 73 16.14 9.59 18.11
N PRO A 74 16.91 10.00 19.13
CA PRO A 74 16.56 9.79 20.53
C PRO A 74 15.40 10.69 21.00
N ARG A 75 15.13 11.78 20.29
CA ARG A 75 14.12 12.78 20.60
C ARG A 75 12.97 12.64 19.62
N GLY A 76 12.19 11.67 19.78
CA GLY A 76 11.08 11.49 18.87
C GLY A 76 9.79 11.32 19.66
N SER A 77 8.70 11.70 19.01
CA SER A 77 7.37 11.28 19.39
C SER A 77 7.36 9.80 19.82
N ARG A 78 6.34 9.37 20.52
CA ARG A 78 6.01 8.03 21.01
C ARG A 78 6.38 6.81 20.14
N LYS A 79 7.02 7.02 18.99
CA LYS A 79 7.54 5.99 18.09
C LYS A 79 8.98 6.32 17.74
N LEU A 80 9.88 5.37 17.95
CA LEU A 80 11.30 5.54 17.65
C LEU A 80 11.53 5.73 16.14
N GLY A 81 12.05 6.89 15.74
CA GLY A 81 12.57 7.11 14.39
C GLY A 81 13.90 6.37 14.25
N ILE A 82 13.94 5.30 13.46
CA ILE A 82 15.14 4.50 13.20
C ILE A 82 15.23 4.13 11.72
N GLY A 83 16.42 4.04 11.16
CA GLY A 83 16.69 3.58 9.81
C GLY A 83 17.94 2.71 9.76
N LEU A 84 17.99 1.83 8.77
CA LEU A 84 19.17 1.04 8.40
C LEU A 84 19.62 1.48 7.01
N ASN A 85 20.88 1.83 6.86
CA ASN A 85 21.46 2.06 5.54
C ASN A 85 21.68 0.72 4.82
N LYS A 86 20.79 0.41 3.89
CA LYS A 86 20.81 -0.81 3.05
C LYS A 86 21.53 -0.60 1.71
N THR A 87 22.06 0.60 1.47
CA THR A 87 22.74 0.94 0.21
C THR A 87 24.26 0.78 0.34
N GLU A 88 24.96 0.84 -0.77
CA GLU A 88 26.43 0.86 -0.82
C GLU A 88 26.99 2.28 -0.61
N GLN A 89 26.14 3.31 -0.51
CA GLN A 89 26.57 4.69 -0.30
C GLN A 89 26.66 5.02 1.17
N THR A 90 27.54 5.96 1.52
CA THR A 90 27.59 6.54 2.85
C THR A 90 26.73 7.82 2.87
N TYR A 91 25.86 7.92 3.87
CA TYR A 91 25.05 9.11 4.15
C TYR A 91 25.59 9.85 5.38
N ILE A 92 25.02 11.03 5.64
CA ILE A 92 25.32 11.80 6.85
C ILE A 92 24.01 12.16 7.58
N ILE A 93 24.08 12.24 8.91
CA ILE A 93 22.94 12.61 9.76
C ILE A 93 23.37 13.61 10.83
N THR A 94 22.43 14.35 11.40
CA THR A 94 22.73 15.36 12.41
C THR A 94 23.43 14.77 13.63
N PHE A 95 24.22 15.58 14.31
CA PHE A 95 24.89 15.18 15.56
C PHE A 95 23.93 14.99 16.76
N ASN A 96 22.65 15.29 16.58
CA ASN A 96 21.59 15.02 17.57
C ASN A 96 21.07 13.56 17.50
N ASP A 97 21.41 12.85 16.45
CA ASP A 97 21.00 11.49 16.20
C ASP A 97 22.14 10.54 16.59
N PHE A 98 21.81 9.28 16.87
CA PHE A 98 22.80 8.24 17.12
C PHE A 98 23.03 7.40 15.86
N VAL A 99 24.30 7.11 15.59
CA VAL A 99 24.69 6.12 14.58
C VAL A 99 25.36 4.94 15.28
N PHE A 100 24.91 3.72 14.95
CA PHE A 100 25.46 2.50 15.51
C PHE A 100 25.52 1.37 14.47
N ARG A 101 26.29 0.35 14.79
CA ARG A 101 26.41 -0.87 13.98
C ARG A 101 26.43 -2.12 14.85
N ILE A 102 26.31 -3.26 14.23
CA ILE A 102 26.65 -4.53 14.87
C ILE A 102 28.15 -4.57 15.02
N LYS A 103 28.63 -5.01 16.21
CA LYS A 103 30.07 -5.20 16.46
C LYS A 103 30.68 -6.18 15.45
N PRO A 104 31.85 -5.92 14.85
CA PRO A 104 32.43 -6.78 13.81
C PRO A 104 32.56 -8.25 14.23
N ASN A 105 32.90 -8.51 15.50
CA ASN A 105 33.03 -9.87 16.05
C ASN A 105 31.64 -10.53 16.36
N LYS A 106 30.53 -9.86 16.08
CA LYS A 106 29.16 -10.36 16.30
C LYS A 106 28.36 -10.47 15.01
N GLU A 107 28.90 -10.04 13.87
CA GLU A 107 28.19 -10.09 12.57
C GLU A 107 27.88 -11.53 12.11
N ASN A 108 28.63 -12.51 12.61
CA ASN A 108 28.35 -13.93 12.42
C ASN A 108 27.23 -14.48 13.33
N LYS A 109 26.69 -13.68 14.25
CA LYS A 109 25.65 -14.06 15.20
C LYS A 109 24.38 -13.26 15.05
N LEU A 110 24.47 -12.00 14.64
CA LEU A 110 23.34 -11.10 14.44
C LEU A 110 23.41 -10.46 13.05
N ASN A 111 22.33 -10.57 12.29
CA ASN A 111 22.19 -9.96 10.99
C ASN A 111 21.56 -8.56 11.14
N SER A 112 22.11 -7.54 10.48
CA SER A 112 21.61 -6.15 10.58
C SER A 112 20.18 -5.97 10.07
N GLU A 113 19.80 -6.65 8.98
CA GLU A 113 18.43 -6.55 8.49
C GLU A 113 17.44 -7.30 9.38
N PHE A 114 17.84 -8.45 9.94
CA PHE A 114 17.02 -9.14 10.93
C PHE A 114 16.77 -8.22 12.16
N LEU A 115 17.81 -7.58 12.67
CA LEU A 115 17.66 -6.60 13.75
C LEU A 115 16.75 -5.45 13.34
N PHE A 116 16.92 -4.93 12.11
CA PHE A 116 16.06 -3.87 11.60
C PHE A 116 14.58 -4.28 11.51
N LEU A 117 14.30 -5.49 11.02
CA LEU A 117 12.95 -6.05 11.00
C LEU A 117 12.37 -6.18 12.41
N PHE A 118 13.20 -6.61 13.37
CA PHE A 118 12.79 -6.69 14.77
C PHE A 118 12.41 -5.32 15.34
N LEU A 119 13.25 -4.29 15.12
CA LEU A 119 13.04 -2.93 15.60
C LEU A 119 11.95 -2.15 14.83
N SER A 120 11.48 -2.68 13.70
CA SER A 120 10.43 -2.04 12.87
C SER A 120 9.01 -2.50 13.22
N ARG A 121 8.82 -3.42 14.18
CA ARG A 121 7.51 -3.93 14.58
C ARG A 121 6.71 -2.90 15.36
N LYS A 122 5.38 -2.98 15.27
CA LYS A 122 4.47 -2.15 16.09
C LYS A 122 4.60 -2.42 17.59
N GLU A 123 4.90 -3.67 17.97
CA GLU A 123 5.15 -4.06 19.36
C GLU A 123 6.41 -3.38 19.88
N TRP A 124 7.44 -3.23 19.05
CA TRP A 124 8.63 -2.48 19.37
C TRP A 124 8.34 -1.01 19.63
N ASP A 125 7.51 -0.36 18.83
CA ASP A 125 7.13 1.03 19.04
C ASP A 125 6.44 1.24 20.40
N ARG A 126 5.53 0.34 20.77
CA ARG A 126 4.86 0.38 22.08
C ARG A 126 5.85 0.16 23.23
N TYR A 127 6.81 -0.73 23.04
CA TYR A 127 7.83 -1.01 24.04
C TYR A 127 8.80 0.17 24.18
N ALA A 128 9.24 0.78 23.09
CA ALA A 128 10.07 1.98 23.09
C ALA A 128 9.35 3.16 23.74
N GLU A 129 8.06 3.35 23.50
CA GLU A 129 7.22 4.32 24.17
C GLU A 129 7.19 4.10 25.70
N TYR A 130 6.98 2.85 26.14
CA TYR A 130 6.99 2.50 27.55
C TYR A 130 8.33 2.79 28.23
N LEU A 131 9.45 2.46 27.56
CA LEU A 131 10.80 2.68 28.08
C LEU A 131 11.22 4.16 28.11
N SER A 132 10.60 5.00 27.29
CA SER A 132 10.87 6.45 27.26
C SER A 132 10.02 7.25 28.25
N TRP A 133 9.05 6.62 28.94
CA TRP A 133 8.15 7.26 29.89
C TRP A 133 8.89 7.70 31.17
N GLY A 134 8.61 8.91 31.63
CA GLY A 134 9.07 9.43 32.95
C GLY A 134 10.04 10.60 32.88
N SER A 135 10.45 11.07 31.69
CA SER A 135 11.19 12.32 31.53
C SER A 135 10.27 13.42 30.93
N SER A 136 10.49 14.68 31.30
CA SER A 136 9.77 15.85 30.75
C SER A 136 9.93 16.00 29.22
N THR A 137 10.93 15.35 28.64
CA THR A 137 11.13 15.13 27.22
C THR A 137 11.32 13.63 27.02
N GLU A 138 10.39 12.97 26.36
CA GLU A 138 10.44 11.55 26.03
C GLU A 138 11.71 11.25 25.21
N VAL A 139 12.78 10.78 25.88
CA VAL A 139 14.07 10.48 25.27
C VAL A 139 14.33 8.99 25.34
N PHE A 140 14.47 8.34 24.21
CA PHE A 140 14.94 6.97 24.11
C PHE A 140 16.47 6.97 24.00
N SER A 141 17.16 6.71 25.12
CA SER A 141 18.61 6.83 25.19
C SER A 141 19.34 5.63 24.55
N TRP A 142 20.62 5.84 24.25
CA TRP A 142 21.51 4.75 23.83
C TRP A 142 21.60 3.62 24.88
N ASP A 143 21.71 3.99 26.15
CA ASP A 143 21.78 3.00 27.24
C ASP A 143 20.46 2.21 27.34
N THR A 144 19.33 2.87 27.11
CA THR A 144 18.03 2.18 27.02
C THR A 144 18.04 1.15 25.90
N LEU A 145 18.52 1.50 24.70
CA LEU A 145 18.63 0.57 23.58
C LEU A 145 19.57 -0.61 23.90
N CYS A 146 20.70 -0.37 24.54
CA CYS A 146 21.67 -1.39 24.93
C CYS A 146 21.11 -2.39 25.96
N ASN A 147 20.21 -1.95 26.83
CA ASN A 147 19.60 -2.81 27.86
C ASN A 147 18.41 -3.61 27.35
N VAL A 148 17.94 -3.37 26.12
CA VAL A 148 16.85 -4.15 25.52
C VAL A 148 17.31 -5.59 25.33
N GLU A 149 16.44 -6.52 25.71
CA GLU A 149 16.62 -7.94 25.42
C GLU A 149 15.93 -8.30 24.11
N ILE A 150 16.67 -8.97 23.23
CA ILE A 150 16.16 -9.44 21.95
C ILE A 150 16.33 -10.96 21.84
N PRO A 151 15.43 -11.67 21.16
CA PRO A 151 15.62 -13.07 20.83
C PRO A 151 16.72 -13.18 19.75
N LEU A 152 17.62 -14.13 19.93
CA LEU A 152 18.72 -14.37 19.00
C LEU A 152 18.66 -15.81 18.46
N PRO A 153 17.94 -16.05 17.36
CA PRO A 153 17.98 -17.35 16.68
C PRO A 153 19.33 -17.56 15.95
N ALA A 154 19.57 -18.78 15.48
CA ALA A 154 20.74 -19.10 14.67
C ALA A 154 20.82 -18.15 13.44
N ILE A 155 22.05 -17.80 13.03
CA ILE A 155 22.28 -16.82 11.95
C ILE A 155 21.69 -17.27 10.62
N GLU A 156 21.65 -18.58 10.36
CA GLU A 156 21.06 -19.20 9.18
C GLU A 156 19.55 -18.92 9.14
N VAL A 157 18.85 -19.12 10.27
CA VAL A 157 17.42 -18.81 10.42
C VAL A 157 17.15 -17.33 10.18
N GLN A 158 17.98 -16.43 10.75
CA GLN A 158 17.85 -14.99 10.52
C GLN A 158 17.97 -14.64 9.04
N ARG A 159 18.97 -15.21 8.32
CA ARG A 159 19.19 -14.99 6.89
C ARG A 159 18.02 -15.49 6.04
N GLU A 160 17.48 -16.66 6.36
CA GLU A 160 16.30 -17.21 5.66
C GLU A 160 15.10 -16.26 5.76
N TYR A 161 14.79 -15.77 6.96
CA TYR A 161 13.69 -14.82 7.15
C TYR A 161 13.92 -13.50 6.42
N VAL A 162 15.14 -12.97 6.44
CA VAL A 162 15.49 -11.77 5.68
C VAL A 162 15.32 -11.99 4.17
N ALA A 163 15.72 -13.17 3.67
CA ALA A 163 15.55 -13.52 2.26
C ALA A 163 14.07 -13.54 1.83
N VAL A 164 13.20 -14.16 2.64
CA VAL A 164 11.74 -14.17 2.37
C VAL A 164 11.18 -12.75 2.38
N TYR A 165 11.55 -11.94 3.38
CA TYR A 165 11.10 -10.55 3.45
C TYR A 165 11.50 -9.74 2.20
N ARG A 166 12.78 -9.84 1.80
CA ARG A 166 13.30 -9.17 0.60
C ARG A 166 12.59 -9.63 -0.68
N SER A 167 12.32 -10.92 -0.81
CA SER A 167 11.61 -11.48 -1.97
C SER A 167 10.19 -10.92 -2.10
N LEU A 168 9.45 -10.82 -0.99
CA LEU A 168 8.12 -10.23 -0.98
C LEU A 168 8.16 -8.72 -1.29
N GLN A 169 9.14 -8.00 -0.74
CA GLN A 169 9.33 -6.58 -1.02
C GLN A 169 9.63 -6.36 -2.51
N GLN A 170 10.55 -7.12 -3.07
CA GLN A 170 10.91 -7.06 -4.48
C GLN A 170 9.74 -7.42 -5.39
N LEU A 171 8.94 -8.43 -5.03
CA LEU A 171 7.74 -8.81 -5.75
C LEU A 171 6.74 -7.65 -5.82
N ALA A 172 6.50 -6.97 -4.69
CA ALA A 172 5.62 -5.81 -4.66
C ALA A 172 6.15 -4.67 -5.54
N GLU A 173 7.42 -4.30 -5.40
CA GLU A 173 8.06 -3.21 -6.14
C GLU A 173 8.08 -3.46 -7.66
N GLN A 174 8.40 -4.68 -8.09
CA GLN A 174 8.42 -5.05 -9.51
C GLN A 174 7.02 -4.98 -10.13
N ASN A 175 6.00 -5.43 -9.43
CA ASN A 175 4.63 -5.38 -9.93
C ASN A 175 4.05 -3.97 -9.89
N GLU A 176 4.36 -3.14 -8.89
CA GLU A 176 4.04 -1.71 -8.88
C GLU A 176 4.67 -0.98 -10.08
N ALA A 177 5.96 -1.26 -10.35
CA ALA A 177 6.68 -0.67 -11.49
C ALA A 177 6.14 -1.14 -12.85
N LEU A 178 5.58 -2.34 -12.94
CA LEU A 178 4.95 -2.86 -14.16
C LEU A 178 3.57 -2.25 -14.40
N ALA A 179 2.76 -2.07 -13.37
CA ALA A 179 1.37 -1.63 -13.49
C ALA A 179 1.24 -0.18 -14.00
N ALA A 180 2.13 0.73 -13.55
CA ALA A 180 2.04 2.16 -13.89
C ALA A 180 2.19 2.45 -15.40
N PRO A 181 3.25 2.00 -16.11
CA PRO A 181 3.39 2.26 -17.54
C PRO A 181 2.31 1.59 -18.39
N LEU A 182 1.78 0.43 -17.98
CA LEU A 182 0.66 -0.21 -18.66
C LEU A 182 -0.59 0.67 -18.56
N GLN A 183 -0.88 1.23 -17.40
CA GLN A 183 -2.01 2.14 -17.23
C GLN A 183 -1.88 3.40 -18.08
N ASP A 184 -0.69 4.00 -18.13
CA ASP A 184 -0.43 5.17 -18.96
C ASP A 184 -0.63 4.84 -20.46
N ALA A 185 -0.14 3.69 -20.92
CA ALA A 185 -0.34 3.24 -22.29
C ALA A 185 -1.82 3.05 -22.64
N ILE A 186 -2.61 2.44 -21.74
CA ILE A 186 -4.05 2.25 -21.92
C ILE A 186 -4.78 3.61 -22.00
N GLN A 187 -4.48 4.54 -21.09
CA GLN A 187 -5.08 5.87 -21.09
C GLN A 187 -4.76 6.63 -22.38
N ASN A 188 -3.51 6.63 -22.81
CA ASN A 188 -3.07 7.27 -24.06
C ASN A 188 -3.75 6.65 -25.28
N TYR A 189 -3.93 5.31 -25.29
CA TYR A 189 -4.65 4.63 -26.36
C TYR A 189 -6.12 5.06 -26.41
N ILE A 190 -6.82 5.08 -25.28
CA ILE A 190 -8.23 5.50 -25.24
C ILE A 190 -8.38 6.95 -25.71
N ILE A 191 -7.48 7.85 -25.29
CA ILE A 191 -7.47 9.24 -25.75
C ILE A 191 -7.25 9.32 -27.26
N SER A 192 -6.28 8.59 -27.80
CA SER A 192 -6.03 8.57 -29.25
C SER A 192 -7.20 7.97 -30.04
N SER A 193 -7.89 6.99 -29.46
CA SER A 193 -9.04 6.34 -30.06
C SER A 193 -10.23 7.29 -30.26
N ILE A 194 -10.39 8.30 -29.40
CA ILE A 194 -11.43 9.34 -29.54
C ILE A 194 -11.25 10.13 -30.84
N HIS A 195 -10.02 10.31 -31.29
CA HIS A 195 -9.72 11.04 -32.55
C HIS A 195 -9.70 10.12 -33.78
N LYS A 196 -9.56 8.82 -33.58
CA LYS A 196 -9.40 7.85 -34.67
C LYS A 196 -10.68 7.14 -35.05
N TYR A 197 -11.58 6.91 -34.11
CA TYR A 197 -12.80 6.13 -34.33
C TYR A 197 -14.04 6.97 -34.10
N GLU A 198 -15.16 6.56 -34.74
CA GLU A 198 -16.45 7.19 -34.54
C GLU A 198 -16.92 7.07 -33.09
N LEU A 199 -17.47 8.16 -32.57
CA LEU A 199 -17.98 8.22 -31.23
C LEU A 199 -19.48 7.86 -31.19
N HIS A 200 -19.82 6.88 -30.39
CA HIS A 200 -21.19 6.42 -30.22
C HIS A 200 -21.68 6.64 -28.79
N PRO A 201 -22.95 7.05 -28.59
CA PRO A 201 -23.52 7.18 -27.26
C PRO A 201 -23.65 5.80 -26.58
N VAL A 202 -23.28 5.70 -25.31
CA VAL A 202 -23.31 4.47 -24.52
C VAL A 202 -24.70 3.85 -24.48
N GLY A 203 -25.75 4.68 -24.42
CA GLY A 203 -27.14 4.24 -24.39
C GLY A 203 -27.56 3.37 -25.58
N LYS A 204 -26.82 3.43 -26.72
CA LYS A 204 -27.06 2.54 -27.87
C LYS A 204 -26.76 1.07 -27.53
N PHE A 205 -25.83 0.82 -26.63
CA PHE A 205 -25.24 -0.51 -26.41
C PHE A 205 -25.70 -1.18 -25.12
N ILE A 206 -26.35 -0.44 -24.22
CA ILE A 206 -26.66 -0.91 -22.86
C ILE A 206 -28.15 -1.05 -22.63
N GLU A 207 -28.49 -1.94 -21.70
CA GLU A 207 -29.82 -2.07 -21.13
C GLU A 207 -29.77 -2.05 -19.61
N PHE A 208 -30.78 -1.43 -18.97
CA PHE A 208 -30.84 -1.35 -17.52
C PHE A 208 -31.52 -2.58 -16.92
N CYS A 209 -30.94 -3.08 -15.86
CA CYS A 209 -31.39 -4.27 -15.12
C CYS A 209 -31.96 -3.86 -13.76
N ARG A 210 -33.08 -4.45 -13.34
CA ARG A 210 -33.68 -4.20 -12.03
C ARG A 210 -34.31 -5.44 -11.44
N GLU A 211 -33.54 -6.53 -11.38
CA GLU A 211 -33.97 -7.78 -10.78
C GLU A 211 -33.88 -7.68 -9.26
N LYS A 212 -35.00 -7.85 -8.54
CA LYS A 212 -35.02 -7.89 -7.07
C LYS A 212 -34.64 -9.26 -6.56
N ASN A 213 -33.94 -9.31 -5.43
CA ASN A 213 -33.58 -10.54 -4.73
C ASN A 213 -34.74 -11.08 -3.86
N SER A 214 -35.98 -11.06 -4.39
CA SER A 214 -37.17 -11.45 -3.63
C SER A 214 -37.16 -12.90 -3.19
N ASP A 215 -36.46 -13.75 -3.93
CA ASP A 215 -36.20 -15.16 -3.66
C ASP A 215 -35.08 -15.40 -2.65
N LYS A 216 -34.31 -14.36 -2.29
CA LYS A 216 -33.15 -14.40 -1.41
C LYS A 216 -32.05 -15.37 -1.87
N GLU A 217 -31.98 -15.62 -3.18
CA GLU A 217 -30.98 -16.49 -3.81
C GLU A 217 -29.56 -16.03 -3.51
N ILE A 218 -29.31 -14.72 -3.55
CA ILE A 218 -27.98 -14.13 -3.37
C ILE A 218 -27.85 -13.55 -1.97
N CYS A 219 -26.85 -14.04 -1.22
CA CYS A 219 -26.55 -13.61 0.15
C CYS A 219 -25.37 -12.62 0.25
N LEU A 220 -24.59 -12.44 -0.83
CA LEU A 220 -23.45 -11.53 -0.85
C LEU A 220 -23.93 -10.09 -1.07
N GLU A 221 -24.05 -9.31 0.00
CA GLU A 221 -24.36 -7.88 -0.10
C GLU A 221 -23.10 -7.06 -0.30
N GLN A 222 -23.07 -6.19 -1.31
CA GLN A 222 -21.96 -5.28 -1.60
C GLN A 222 -22.45 -3.85 -1.92
N GLY A 223 -21.55 -2.90 -1.80
CA GLY A 223 -21.68 -1.55 -2.29
C GLY A 223 -20.56 -1.25 -3.29
N VAL A 224 -20.56 -0.08 -3.88
CA VAL A 224 -19.51 0.39 -4.79
C VAL A 224 -18.91 1.69 -4.25
N ASN A 225 -17.58 1.79 -4.23
CA ASN A 225 -16.87 2.97 -3.76
C ASN A 225 -16.40 3.87 -4.93
N ILE A 226 -15.85 5.03 -4.60
CA ILE A 226 -15.28 5.98 -5.58
C ILE A 226 -14.00 5.46 -6.25
N ASN A 227 -13.35 4.45 -5.67
CA ASN A 227 -12.19 3.77 -6.27
C ASN A 227 -12.59 2.73 -7.33
N LYS A 228 -13.88 2.67 -7.70
CA LYS A 228 -14.42 1.77 -8.72
C LYS A 228 -14.41 0.29 -8.33
N GLU A 229 -14.47 0.02 -7.03
CA GLU A 229 -14.40 -1.32 -6.45
C GLU A 229 -15.70 -1.69 -5.74
N PHE A 230 -16.04 -2.98 -5.78
CA PHE A 230 -17.05 -3.53 -4.89
C PHE A 230 -16.48 -3.64 -3.47
N ILE A 231 -17.26 -3.20 -2.49
CA ILE A 231 -16.88 -3.20 -1.07
C ILE A 231 -17.97 -3.84 -0.21
N THR A 232 -17.59 -4.38 0.94
CA THR A 232 -18.55 -4.78 1.97
C THR A 232 -19.20 -3.52 2.56
N PRO A 233 -20.53 -3.40 2.59
CA PRO A 233 -21.20 -2.23 3.14
C PRO A 233 -20.95 -2.12 4.64
N GLN A 234 -20.81 -0.89 5.16
CA GLN A 234 -20.62 -0.64 6.60
C GLN A 234 -21.84 -1.04 7.44
N ARG A 235 -23.03 -1.04 6.83
CA ARG A 235 -24.28 -1.47 7.44
C ARG A 235 -24.93 -2.51 6.53
N SER A 236 -24.95 -3.75 6.99
CA SER A 236 -25.69 -4.82 6.32
C SER A 236 -27.09 -4.92 6.89
N ASN A 237 -28.05 -5.24 6.03
CA ASN A 237 -29.43 -5.49 6.45
C ASN A 237 -29.65 -7.00 6.57
N SER A 238 -30.36 -7.44 7.59
CA SER A 238 -30.67 -8.86 7.76
C SER A 238 -31.64 -9.40 6.68
N ASP A 239 -32.45 -8.53 6.06
CA ASP A 239 -33.32 -8.87 4.97
C ASP A 239 -32.83 -8.29 3.64
N LEU A 240 -32.35 -9.15 2.76
CA LEU A 240 -31.82 -8.80 1.45
C LEU A 240 -32.87 -8.89 0.31
N SER A 241 -34.14 -9.16 0.62
CA SER A 241 -35.20 -9.37 -0.38
C SER A 241 -35.50 -8.11 -1.21
N SER A 242 -35.28 -6.94 -0.65
CA SER A 242 -35.48 -5.64 -1.32
C SER A 242 -34.25 -5.19 -2.16
N ARG A 243 -33.13 -5.92 -2.08
CA ARG A 243 -31.90 -5.60 -2.80
C ARG A 243 -32.04 -5.91 -4.28
N ILE A 244 -31.20 -5.25 -5.09
CA ILE A 244 -31.12 -5.47 -6.54
C ILE A 244 -30.00 -6.48 -6.80
N LYS A 245 -30.30 -7.54 -7.55
CA LYS A 245 -29.31 -8.52 -7.99
C LYS A 245 -28.36 -7.92 -9.01
N VAL A 246 -27.09 -8.28 -8.88
CA VAL A 246 -26.01 -7.94 -9.81
C VAL A 246 -25.35 -9.24 -10.25
N ARG A 247 -25.51 -9.57 -11.51
CA ARG A 247 -24.94 -10.76 -12.11
C ARG A 247 -23.53 -10.50 -12.64
N ASN A 248 -22.75 -11.56 -12.80
CA ASN A 248 -21.47 -11.47 -13.50
C ASN A 248 -21.67 -10.83 -14.90
N GLY A 249 -20.78 -9.92 -15.28
CA GLY A 249 -20.88 -9.18 -16.56
C GLY A 249 -21.69 -7.87 -16.47
N GLN A 250 -22.34 -7.58 -15.34
CA GLN A 250 -23.12 -6.35 -15.15
C GLN A 250 -22.31 -5.22 -14.54
N PHE A 251 -22.79 -4.01 -14.74
CA PHE A 251 -22.25 -2.78 -14.17
C PHE A 251 -23.18 -2.24 -13.08
N VAL A 252 -22.57 -1.63 -12.08
CA VAL A 252 -23.28 -0.99 -10.98
C VAL A 252 -22.73 0.41 -10.78
N TYR A 253 -23.60 1.40 -10.65
CA TYR A 253 -23.18 2.74 -10.23
C TYR A 253 -24.09 3.31 -9.14
N CYS A 254 -23.51 4.13 -8.27
CA CYS A 254 -24.28 4.93 -7.32
C CYS A 254 -24.90 6.11 -8.05
N THR A 255 -26.20 6.29 -7.89
CA THR A 255 -26.89 7.42 -8.52
C THR A 255 -26.53 8.75 -7.84
N GLN A 256 -26.13 8.74 -6.57
CA GLN A 256 -25.65 9.93 -5.87
C GLN A 256 -24.20 10.21 -6.20
N LEU A 257 -23.88 11.44 -6.54
CA LEU A 257 -22.53 11.87 -6.86
C LEU A 257 -21.80 12.38 -5.62
N ASN A 258 -20.49 12.24 -5.65
CA ASN A 258 -19.58 12.89 -4.72
C ASN A 258 -18.63 13.76 -5.54
N ASN A 259 -19.07 14.96 -5.90
CA ASN A 259 -18.43 15.83 -6.88
C ASN A 259 -18.23 15.10 -8.23
N GLU A 260 -17.05 15.20 -8.82
CA GLU A 260 -16.68 14.51 -10.07
C GLU A 260 -16.43 13.00 -9.90
N ASN A 261 -16.56 12.45 -8.67
CA ASN A 261 -16.24 11.06 -8.38
C ASN A 261 -17.49 10.17 -8.50
N VAL A 262 -17.66 9.55 -9.65
CA VAL A 262 -18.71 8.56 -9.90
C VAL A 262 -18.30 7.23 -9.28
N ALA A 263 -19.08 6.70 -8.33
CA ALA A 263 -18.92 5.34 -7.84
C ALA A 263 -19.56 4.37 -8.83
N ILE A 264 -18.72 3.71 -9.64
CA ILE A 264 -19.14 2.74 -10.67
C ILE A 264 -18.19 1.55 -10.65
N ALA A 265 -18.72 0.34 -10.82
CA ALA A 265 -17.91 -0.87 -10.92
C ALA A 265 -18.49 -1.87 -11.92
N TYR A 266 -17.63 -2.69 -12.49
CA TYR A 266 -17.98 -3.81 -13.35
C TYR A 266 -17.88 -5.12 -12.57
N ARG A 267 -18.91 -5.96 -12.66
CA ARG A 267 -18.95 -7.23 -11.93
C ARG A 267 -18.21 -8.31 -12.70
N ASN A 268 -17.00 -8.59 -12.27
CA ASN A 268 -16.22 -9.73 -12.72
C ASN A 268 -15.97 -10.66 -11.52
N GLY A 269 -16.93 -11.58 -11.25
CA GLY A 269 -16.88 -12.47 -10.10
C GLY A 269 -18.25 -12.95 -9.67
N PRO A 270 -18.39 -13.54 -8.45
CA PRO A 270 -19.65 -14.09 -7.98
C PRO A 270 -20.77 -13.06 -7.97
N ASP A 271 -22.01 -13.48 -8.25
CA ASP A 271 -23.17 -12.63 -8.17
C ASP A 271 -23.33 -12.00 -6.78
N CYS A 272 -23.79 -10.75 -6.72
CA CYS A 272 -24.02 -10.07 -5.47
C CYS A 272 -25.33 -9.29 -5.49
N VAL A 273 -25.71 -8.70 -4.37
CA VAL A 273 -26.82 -7.77 -4.28
C VAL A 273 -26.35 -6.39 -3.81
N VAL A 274 -27.01 -5.35 -4.31
CA VAL A 274 -26.74 -3.95 -3.94
C VAL A 274 -27.99 -3.26 -3.44
N SER A 275 -27.82 -2.15 -2.72
CA SER A 275 -28.94 -1.31 -2.28
C SER A 275 -29.73 -0.77 -3.48
N PRO A 276 -31.05 -0.56 -3.35
CA PRO A 276 -31.88 0.04 -4.42
C PRO A 276 -31.46 1.45 -4.87
N VAL A 277 -30.57 2.10 -4.15
CA VAL A 277 -30.00 3.42 -4.54
C VAL A 277 -29.01 3.28 -5.72
N TYR A 278 -28.51 2.06 -5.98
CA TYR A 278 -27.66 1.79 -7.12
C TYR A 278 -28.48 1.48 -8.36
N ALA A 279 -27.98 1.87 -9.50
CA ALA A 279 -28.47 1.44 -10.80
C ALA A 279 -27.58 0.35 -11.37
N VAL A 280 -28.19 -0.63 -12.01
CA VAL A 280 -27.54 -1.79 -12.63
C VAL A 280 -27.82 -1.77 -14.13
N PHE A 281 -26.82 -2.02 -14.96
CA PHE A 281 -26.96 -2.14 -16.40
C PHE A 281 -25.98 -3.18 -16.96
N GLN A 282 -26.20 -3.61 -18.18
CA GLN A 282 -25.32 -4.51 -18.92
C GLN A 282 -25.26 -4.09 -20.38
N ILE A 283 -24.32 -4.64 -21.12
CA ILE A 283 -24.33 -4.55 -22.58
C ILE A 283 -25.48 -5.44 -23.08
N ALA A 284 -26.32 -4.90 -23.95
CA ALA A 284 -27.39 -5.67 -24.55
C ALA A 284 -26.82 -6.79 -25.44
N ASN A 285 -27.44 -7.96 -25.38
CA ASN A 285 -26.90 -9.20 -25.96
C ASN A 285 -26.50 -9.07 -27.45
N GLU A 286 -27.22 -8.26 -28.21
CA GLU A 286 -26.95 -8.02 -29.63
C GLU A 286 -25.64 -7.27 -29.92
N TYR A 287 -25.02 -6.66 -28.89
CA TYR A 287 -23.77 -5.90 -29.01
C TYR A 287 -22.56 -6.59 -28.38
N ASN A 288 -22.69 -7.81 -27.86
CA ASN A 288 -21.59 -8.54 -27.21
C ASN A 288 -20.39 -8.81 -28.15
N ASP A 289 -20.65 -8.93 -29.46
CA ASP A 289 -19.60 -9.10 -30.48
C ASP A 289 -19.00 -7.77 -30.96
N ILE A 290 -19.50 -6.63 -30.48
CA ILE A 290 -19.11 -5.29 -30.93
C ILE A 290 -18.42 -4.50 -29.84
N LEU A 291 -18.86 -4.65 -28.60
CA LEU A 291 -18.36 -3.91 -27.45
C LEU A 291 -18.05 -4.87 -26.28
N LEU A 292 -16.79 -4.87 -25.83
CA LEU A 292 -16.39 -5.62 -24.65
C LEU A 292 -16.76 -4.86 -23.36
N PRO A 293 -17.28 -5.56 -22.33
CA PRO A 293 -17.62 -4.92 -21.05
C PRO A 293 -16.43 -4.22 -20.40
N GLU A 294 -15.26 -4.84 -20.39
CA GLU A 294 -14.05 -4.27 -19.82
C GLU A 294 -13.60 -3.01 -20.57
N PHE A 295 -13.76 -2.98 -21.90
CA PHE A 295 -13.45 -1.80 -22.71
C PHE A 295 -14.44 -0.65 -22.41
N LEU A 296 -15.72 -0.96 -22.24
CA LEU A 296 -16.72 0.01 -21.78
C LEU A 296 -16.35 0.54 -20.39
N PHE A 297 -16.00 -0.36 -19.46
CA PHE A 297 -15.60 0.01 -18.10
C PHE A 297 -14.42 0.99 -18.10
N MET A 298 -13.37 0.71 -18.87
CA MET A 298 -12.22 1.61 -19.00
C MET A 298 -12.60 3.02 -19.48
N ASN A 299 -13.63 3.17 -20.31
CA ASN A 299 -14.13 4.47 -20.74
C ASN A 299 -14.94 5.18 -19.64
N LEU A 300 -15.66 4.42 -18.80
CA LEU A 300 -16.52 4.96 -17.73
C LEU A 300 -15.75 5.32 -16.44
N ILE A 301 -14.55 4.78 -16.24
CA ILE A 301 -13.70 5.13 -15.07
C ILE A 301 -12.81 6.35 -15.32
N ARG A 302 -12.81 6.92 -16.52
CA ARG A 302 -12.03 8.11 -16.86
C ARG A 302 -12.48 9.36 -16.11
N LYS A 303 -11.54 10.23 -15.80
CA LYS A 303 -11.82 11.53 -15.15
C LYS A 303 -12.76 12.40 -15.99
N GLU A 304 -12.66 12.31 -17.33
CA GLU A 304 -13.51 13.05 -18.26
C GLU A 304 -14.98 12.65 -18.15
N PHE A 305 -15.26 11.36 -17.91
CA PHE A 305 -16.62 10.91 -17.63
C PHE A 305 -17.15 11.51 -16.33
N GLY A 306 -16.35 11.51 -15.27
CA GLY A 306 -16.72 12.14 -14.00
C GLY A 306 -17.04 13.64 -14.17
N ARG A 307 -16.20 14.37 -14.89
CA ARG A 307 -16.45 15.80 -15.21
C ARG A 307 -17.73 16.01 -16.03
N PHE A 308 -17.94 15.18 -17.05
CA PHE A 308 -19.17 15.23 -17.86
C PHE A 308 -20.40 15.02 -16.99
N VAL A 309 -20.42 13.99 -16.16
CA VAL A 309 -21.54 13.68 -15.26
C VAL A 309 -21.78 14.83 -14.27
N TYR A 310 -20.72 15.36 -13.65
CA TYR A 310 -20.82 16.48 -12.73
C TYR A 310 -21.41 17.71 -13.43
N TRP A 311 -20.88 18.08 -14.58
CA TRP A 311 -21.38 19.21 -15.37
C TRP A 311 -22.84 19.04 -15.78
N SER A 312 -23.27 17.84 -16.20
CA SER A 312 -24.64 17.55 -16.63
C SER A 312 -25.64 17.49 -15.45
N SER A 313 -25.15 17.39 -14.20
CA SER A 313 -25.98 17.37 -12.99
C SER A 313 -26.15 18.75 -12.34
N VAL A 314 -25.43 19.77 -12.79
CA VAL A 314 -25.48 21.15 -12.24
C VAL A 314 -26.88 21.75 -12.43
N GLY A 315 -27.44 22.24 -11.33
CA GLY A 315 -28.77 22.89 -11.30
C GLY A 315 -29.85 22.12 -10.54
N SER A 316 -29.56 20.92 -10.03
CA SER A 316 -30.41 20.20 -9.08
C SER A 316 -29.98 20.41 -7.65
N ALA A 317 -30.87 20.41 -6.67
CA ALA A 317 -30.55 20.52 -5.24
C ALA A 317 -29.67 19.36 -4.72
N TYR A 318 -29.59 18.27 -5.48
CA TYR A 318 -28.72 17.12 -5.25
C TYR A 318 -28.13 16.67 -6.59
N GLU A 319 -26.83 16.38 -6.59
CA GLU A 319 -26.13 15.92 -7.79
C GLU A 319 -26.37 14.41 -7.98
N PHE A 320 -27.04 14.05 -9.07
CA PHE A 320 -27.34 12.66 -9.42
C PHE A 320 -26.86 12.31 -10.82
N LEU A 321 -26.24 11.13 -10.95
CA LEU A 321 -26.03 10.48 -12.24
C LEU A 321 -27.36 9.83 -12.67
N ARG A 322 -28.05 10.46 -13.60
CA ARG A 322 -29.27 9.92 -14.20
C ARG A 322 -28.92 8.94 -15.32
N GLN A 323 -29.87 8.06 -15.64
CA GLN A 323 -29.71 7.11 -16.76
C GLN A 323 -29.46 7.82 -18.08
N GLU A 324 -30.18 8.93 -18.31
CA GLU A 324 -30.04 9.74 -19.54
C GLU A 324 -28.62 10.27 -19.68
N ASN A 325 -27.99 10.77 -18.61
CA ASN A 325 -26.62 11.28 -18.64
C ASN A 325 -25.63 10.17 -18.97
N LEU A 326 -25.81 8.97 -18.41
CA LEU A 326 -24.97 7.82 -18.75
C LEU A 326 -25.13 7.44 -20.24
N CYS A 327 -26.39 7.44 -20.74
CA CYS A 327 -26.69 7.09 -22.12
C CYS A 327 -26.12 8.09 -23.13
N GLU A 328 -26.05 9.38 -22.78
CA GLU A 328 -25.50 10.44 -23.66
C GLU A 328 -23.96 10.43 -23.74
N TRP A 329 -23.30 9.81 -22.78
CA TRP A 329 -21.83 9.71 -22.81
C TRP A 329 -21.37 8.99 -24.07
N LYS A 330 -20.40 9.57 -24.78
CA LYS A 330 -19.89 9.02 -26.04
C LYS A 330 -18.55 8.33 -25.86
N ILE A 331 -18.43 7.15 -26.43
CA ILE A 331 -17.22 6.33 -26.41
C ILE A 331 -16.75 6.03 -27.83
N PRO A 332 -15.43 5.91 -28.07
CA PRO A 332 -14.89 5.41 -29.33
C PRO A 332 -15.19 3.90 -29.45
N LEU A 333 -15.45 3.45 -30.66
CA LEU A 333 -15.71 2.04 -30.94
C LEU A 333 -14.67 1.45 -31.91
N PRO A 334 -13.47 1.08 -31.44
CA PRO A 334 -12.51 0.40 -32.28
C PRO A 334 -12.96 -1.03 -32.60
N PRO A 335 -12.38 -1.67 -33.65
CA PRO A 335 -12.64 -3.07 -33.94
C PRO A 335 -12.47 -3.96 -32.73
N ILE A 336 -13.27 -5.04 -32.62
CA ILE A 336 -13.32 -5.91 -31.43
C ILE A 336 -11.95 -6.51 -31.08
N GLU A 337 -11.12 -6.85 -32.08
CA GLU A 337 -9.77 -7.39 -31.85
C GLU A 337 -8.83 -6.36 -31.19
N VAL A 338 -9.02 -5.10 -31.52
CA VAL A 338 -8.27 -4.01 -30.89
C VAL A 338 -8.73 -3.83 -29.45
N GLN A 339 -10.05 -3.89 -29.19
CA GLN A 339 -10.59 -3.85 -27.82
C GLN A 339 -10.02 -5.01 -27.00
N ARG A 340 -9.99 -6.25 -27.54
CA ARG A 340 -9.39 -7.43 -26.87
C ARG A 340 -7.93 -7.21 -26.49
N SER A 341 -7.14 -6.60 -27.37
CA SER A 341 -5.74 -6.31 -27.10
C SER A 341 -5.57 -5.32 -25.94
N ILE A 342 -6.40 -4.28 -25.90
CA ILE A 342 -6.38 -3.29 -24.82
C ILE A 342 -6.88 -3.88 -23.50
N VAL A 343 -7.94 -4.69 -23.55
CA VAL A 343 -8.46 -5.43 -22.38
C VAL A 343 -7.40 -6.37 -21.82
N ALA A 344 -6.64 -7.05 -22.67
CA ALA A 344 -5.53 -7.90 -22.22
C ALA A 344 -4.47 -7.10 -21.46
N LEU A 345 -4.08 -5.91 -21.94
CA LEU A 345 -3.15 -5.02 -21.23
C LEU A 345 -3.74 -4.53 -19.90
N TYR A 346 -5.02 -4.20 -19.89
CA TYR A 346 -5.71 -3.79 -18.67
C TYR A 346 -5.72 -4.90 -17.61
N ASN A 347 -6.03 -6.12 -18.01
CA ASN A 347 -6.04 -7.27 -17.12
C ASN A 347 -4.64 -7.55 -16.55
N CYS A 348 -3.57 -7.43 -17.37
CA CYS A 348 -2.19 -7.53 -16.89
C CYS A 348 -1.86 -6.46 -15.85
N ALA A 349 -2.30 -5.22 -16.05
CA ALA A 349 -2.07 -4.13 -15.10
C ALA A 349 -2.82 -4.36 -13.78
N GLU A 350 -4.07 -4.83 -13.83
CA GLU A 350 -4.86 -5.14 -12.62
C GLU A 350 -4.30 -6.34 -11.86
N GLU A 351 -3.85 -7.39 -12.56
CA GLU A 351 -3.18 -8.53 -11.95
C GLU A 351 -1.89 -8.12 -11.24
N ALA A 352 -1.05 -7.30 -11.89
CA ALA A 352 0.16 -6.77 -11.27
C ALA A 352 -0.16 -5.95 -10.00
N ARG A 353 -1.20 -5.11 -10.02
CA ARG A 353 -1.65 -4.39 -8.83
C ARG A 353 -2.13 -5.31 -7.71
N ALA A 354 -2.87 -6.35 -8.06
CA ALA A 354 -3.37 -7.32 -7.09
C ALA A 354 -2.21 -8.06 -6.41
N ILE A 355 -1.21 -8.52 -7.19
CA ILE A 355 0.00 -9.17 -6.67
C ILE A 355 0.78 -8.21 -5.76
N ALA A 356 0.98 -6.96 -6.19
CA ALA A 356 1.69 -5.97 -5.39
C ALA A 356 0.97 -5.68 -4.06
N LYS A 357 -0.34 -5.50 -4.10
CA LYS A 357 -1.18 -5.28 -2.92
C LYS A 357 -1.10 -6.46 -1.95
N GLU A 358 -1.24 -7.68 -2.45
CA GLU A 358 -1.15 -8.87 -1.63
C GLU A 358 0.24 -9.02 -1.00
N ALA A 359 1.32 -8.83 -1.78
CA ALA A 359 2.67 -8.87 -1.25
C ALA A 359 2.90 -7.81 -0.15
N ARG A 360 2.36 -6.59 -0.30
CA ARG A 360 2.41 -5.54 0.74
C ARG A 360 1.62 -5.94 1.99
N GLU A 361 0.44 -6.55 1.85
CA GLU A 361 -0.32 -7.03 3.00
C GLU A 361 0.39 -8.20 3.71
N GLN A 362 0.96 -9.13 2.95
CA GLN A 362 1.77 -10.22 3.51
C GLN A 362 2.99 -9.67 4.28
N LEU A 363 3.68 -8.66 3.77
CA LEU A 363 4.77 -8.00 4.49
C LEU A 363 4.34 -7.42 5.84
N LYS A 364 3.15 -6.82 5.92
CA LYS A 364 2.62 -6.26 7.18
C LYS A 364 2.32 -7.34 8.23
N ILE A 365 1.87 -8.51 7.78
CA ILE A 365 1.47 -9.62 8.65
C ILE A 365 2.68 -10.51 8.98
N LEU A 366 3.47 -10.85 7.96
CA LEU A 366 4.55 -11.83 8.08
C LEU A 366 5.78 -11.27 8.78
N ALA A 367 6.11 -9.98 8.62
CA ALA A 367 7.30 -9.42 9.25
C ALA A 367 7.29 -9.56 10.79
N PRO A 368 6.21 -9.18 11.51
CA PRO A 368 6.10 -9.49 12.93
C PRO A 368 6.08 -10.99 13.26
N ALA A 369 5.33 -11.78 12.51
CA ALA A 369 5.16 -13.21 12.75
C ALA A 369 6.46 -13.99 12.48
N MET A 370 7.21 -13.63 11.44
CA MET A 370 8.50 -14.24 11.09
C MET A 370 9.54 -14.01 12.19
N VAL A 371 9.67 -12.77 12.67
CA VAL A 371 10.61 -12.46 13.76
C VAL A 371 10.24 -13.22 15.02
N GLN A 372 8.96 -13.31 15.36
CA GLN A 372 8.50 -14.09 16.51
C GLN A 372 8.80 -15.59 16.35
N ARG A 373 8.56 -16.15 15.17
CA ARG A 373 8.85 -17.56 14.88
C ARG A 373 10.36 -17.84 14.89
N ALA A 374 11.16 -16.98 14.26
CA ALA A 374 12.61 -17.09 14.29
C ALA A 374 13.16 -17.07 15.72
N ALA A 375 12.58 -16.23 16.57
CA ALA A 375 12.91 -16.16 17.98
C ALA A 375 12.58 -17.45 18.77
N ASN A 376 11.55 -18.18 18.36
CA ASN A 376 11.06 -19.40 19.01
C ASN A 376 11.67 -20.69 18.43
N THR A 377 12.50 -20.61 17.38
CA THR A 377 13.17 -21.79 16.82
C THR A 377 14.34 -22.16 17.73
N PRO A 378 14.40 -23.40 18.28
CA PRO A 378 15.50 -23.84 19.11
C PRO A 378 16.82 -23.74 18.32
N VAL A 379 17.88 -23.25 18.95
CA VAL A 379 19.23 -23.37 18.42
C VAL A 379 19.61 -24.86 18.55
N GLU A 380 19.74 -25.58 17.45
CA GLU A 380 20.39 -26.90 17.48
C GLU A 380 21.81 -26.72 17.98
N VAL A 381 22.11 -27.30 19.14
CA VAL A 381 23.39 -27.23 19.84
C VAL A 381 24.36 -28.22 19.19
#